data_5f4bef7d1917f0fa624de9d2050386e6
#
_entry.id   5f4bef7d1917f0fa624de9d2050386e6
#
_cell.length_a   1.000
_cell.length_b   1.000
_cell.length_c   1.000
_cell.angle_alpha   90.00
_cell.angle_beta   90.00
_cell.angle_gamma   90.00
#
_symmetry.space_group_name_H-M   'P 1'
#
loop_
_entity.id
_entity.type
_entity.pdbx_description
1 polymer ?
#
loop_
_entity_poly.entity_id
_entity_poly.type
_entity_poly.pdbx_seq_one_letter_code
_entity_poly.pdbx_strand_id
1 'polypeptide(L)'
;MMTLNSSKNNFSSFTRSLSSSQPQQRERRLRIVNKSGNEEKVGIVLVDHGSRAKSSNEQLERFAEMFEMMYGSTIGGDYNSDDNNSYSKGRKYEVAPAHMELASPSIADAFRELIETKNCRKIVVAPFFLSPGRHVKEDIPRLVEEAAEEYRGKYELEYMVAAPIALHPLMTTIIHERVEKCLEVNEKGAGECDVCGRKDAGISCKMKRV
;
A
#
# COMPACT_ATOMS: atom_id res chain seq x y z
N MET A 1 -55.77 -23.13 -31.13
CA MET A 1 -54.89 -24.11 -31.78
C MET A 1 -53.80 -23.34 -32.51
N MET A 2 -52.61 -23.19 -31.93
CA MET A 2 -51.43 -22.76 -32.67
C MET A 2 -50.25 -23.53 -32.12
N THR A 3 -49.64 -24.29 -33.02
CA THR A 3 -48.56 -25.24 -32.77
C THR A 3 -47.20 -24.51 -32.59
N LEU A 4 -46.49 -24.83 -31.51
CA LEU A 4 -45.11 -24.41 -31.27
C LEU A 4 -44.16 -25.28 -32.07
N ASN A 5 -43.33 -24.65 -32.88
CA ASN A 5 -42.32 -25.30 -33.69
C ASN A 5 -40.97 -25.23 -32.93
N SER A 6 -40.42 -26.39 -32.61
CA SER A 6 -39.17 -26.56 -31.90
C SER A 6 -38.02 -26.66 -32.89
N SER A 7 -37.14 -25.67 -32.94
CA SER A 7 -35.87 -25.73 -33.68
C SER A 7 -34.77 -26.30 -32.82
N LYS A 8 -34.32 -27.50 -33.12
CA LYS A 8 -33.11 -28.13 -32.59
C LYS A 8 -31.91 -27.61 -33.37
N ASN A 9 -31.03 -26.87 -32.73
CA ASN A 9 -29.72 -26.57 -33.28
C ASN A 9 -28.70 -27.60 -32.80
N ASN A 10 -28.25 -28.40 -33.73
CA ASN A 10 -27.10 -29.29 -33.60
C ASN A 10 -25.80 -28.48 -33.51
N PHE A 11 -25.09 -28.62 -32.44
CA PHE A 11 -23.72 -28.15 -32.33
C PHE A 11 -22.78 -29.35 -32.55
N SER A 12 -22.22 -29.45 -33.73
CA SER A 12 -21.28 -30.49 -34.10
C SER A 12 -19.90 -30.15 -33.50
N SER A 13 -19.34 -31.12 -32.82
CA SER A 13 -18.00 -31.19 -32.28
C SER A 13 -16.95 -31.05 -33.38
N PHE A 14 -16.06 -30.03 -33.23
CA PHE A 14 -14.84 -29.93 -34.01
C PHE A 14 -13.64 -30.17 -33.10
N THR A 15 -13.27 -31.42 -32.98
CA THR A 15 -12.00 -31.80 -32.36
C THR A 15 -10.86 -31.62 -33.36
N ARG A 16 -10.08 -30.59 -33.22
CA ARG A 16 -8.77 -30.45 -33.86
C ARG A 16 -7.68 -30.79 -32.87
N SER A 17 -7.08 -31.94 -33.02
CA SER A 17 -5.79 -32.25 -32.42
C SER A 17 -4.70 -31.41 -33.09
N LEU A 18 -4.07 -30.56 -32.35
CA LEU A 18 -2.80 -29.92 -32.73
C LEU A 18 -1.76 -30.28 -31.69
N SER A 19 -0.99 -31.30 -32.00
CA SER A 19 0.32 -31.51 -31.42
C SER A 19 1.25 -30.42 -31.95
N SER A 20 1.65 -29.48 -31.12
CA SER A 20 2.80 -28.65 -31.36
C SER A 20 3.58 -28.49 -30.06
N SER A 21 4.70 -29.18 -30.03
CA SER A 21 5.79 -28.96 -29.10
C SER A 21 6.26 -27.51 -29.18
N GLN A 22 5.82 -26.69 -28.24
CA GLN A 22 6.40 -25.37 -28.04
C GLN A 22 7.61 -25.50 -27.11
N PRO A 23 8.76 -24.90 -27.48
CA PRO A 23 9.90 -24.86 -26.59
C PRO A 23 9.54 -24.01 -25.37
N GLN A 24 9.71 -24.59 -24.20
CA GLN A 24 9.66 -23.88 -22.91
C GLN A 24 10.66 -22.74 -22.95
N GLN A 25 10.19 -21.53 -23.28
CA GLN A 25 10.91 -20.32 -22.96
C GLN A 25 10.90 -20.20 -21.43
N ARG A 26 11.96 -20.72 -20.82
CA ARG A 26 12.37 -20.36 -19.48
C ARG A 26 12.59 -18.85 -19.49
N GLU A 27 11.59 -18.08 -19.12
CA GLU A 27 11.76 -16.68 -18.78
C GLU A 27 12.86 -16.61 -17.71
N ARG A 28 14.03 -16.15 -18.11
CA ARG A 28 15.06 -15.70 -17.18
C ARG A 28 14.49 -14.49 -16.47
N ARG A 29 13.84 -14.72 -15.33
CA ARG A 29 13.50 -13.66 -14.39
C ARG A 29 14.81 -12.97 -14.04
N LEU A 30 15.01 -11.79 -14.60
CA LEU A 30 16.09 -10.89 -14.22
C LEU A 30 15.89 -10.57 -12.74
N ARG A 31 16.70 -11.15 -11.88
CA ARG A 31 16.90 -10.63 -10.54
C ARG A 31 17.53 -9.26 -10.72
N ILE A 32 16.82 -8.23 -10.31
CA ILE A 32 17.40 -6.88 -10.18
C ILE A 32 18.31 -6.97 -8.94
N VAL A 33 19.50 -7.48 -9.16
CA VAL A 33 20.58 -7.43 -8.18
C VAL A 33 21.49 -6.32 -8.69
N ASN A 34 21.73 -5.32 -7.87
CA ASN A 34 22.76 -4.34 -8.17
C ASN A 34 24.07 -5.06 -8.45
N LYS A 35 24.95 -4.48 -9.28
CA LYS A 35 26.25 -5.07 -9.68
C LYS A 35 27.15 -5.51 -8.51
N SER A 36 26.79 -5.14 -7.27
CA SER A 36 27.48 -5.49 -6.02
C SER A 36 26.87 -6.69 -5.27
N GLY A 37 25.82 -7.34 -5.77
CA GLY A 37 25.20 -8.48 -5.08
C GLY A 37 24.34 -8.14 -3.87
N ASN A 38 24.20 -6.87 -3.51
CA ASN A 38 23.37 -6.41 -2.41
C ASN A 38 21.90 -6.27 -2.82
N GLU A 39 20.98 -6.57 -1.91
CA GLU A 39 19.56 -6.30 -2.06
C GLU A 39 19.30 -4.81 -2.30
N GLU A 40 18.42 -4.50 -3.26
CA GLU A 40 18.04 -3.11 -3.53
C GLU A 40 17.28 -2.53 -2.34
N LYS A 41 17.88 -1.54 -1.67
CA LYS A 41 17.27 -0.86 -0.55
C LYS A 41 16.42 0.31 -1.05
N VAL A 42 15.13 0.26 -0.73
CA VAL A 42 14.13 1.28 -1.12
C VAL A 42 13.61 1.99 0.12
N GLY A 43 13.76 3.30 0.19
CA GLY A 43 13.15 4.14 1.20
C GLY A 43 11.69 4.45 0.85
N ILE A 44 10.80 4.35 1.82
CA ILE A 44 9.39 4.71 1.67
C ILE A 44 9.10 5.87 2.62
N VAL A 45 8.67 7.01 2.07
CA VAL A 45 8.13 8.11 2.86
C VAL A 45 6.61 7.97 2.87
N LEU A 46 6.03 7.58 4.01
CA LEU A 46 4.59 7.64 4.20
C LEU A 46 4.20 9.06 4.58
N VAL A 47 3.39 9.73 3.77
CA VAL A 47 3.04 11.13 4.01
C VAL A 47 1.54 11.33 4.12
N ASP A 48 1.11 11.97 5.21
CA ASP A 48 -0.24 12.49 5.39
C ASP A 48 -0.24 14.03 5.48
N HIS A 49 -1.40 14.60 5.77
CA HIS A 49 -1.54 16.05 5.92
C HIS A 49 -0.85 16.58 7.18
N GLY A 50 -0.77 15.78 8.23
CA GLY A 50 -0.44 16.22 9.57
C GLY A 50 -1.64 16.81 10.32
N SER A 51 -1.54 16.83 11.63
CA SER A 51 -2.58 17.32 12.54
C SER A 51 -1.98 18.10 13.70
N ARG A 52 -2.74 19.04 14.24
CA ARG A 52 -2.42 19.69 15.52
C ARG A 52 -2.62 18.74 16.71
N ALA A 53 -3.40 17.69 16.54
CA ALA A 53 -3.60 16.66 17.56
C ALA A 53 -2.50 15.62 17.46
N LYS A 54 -1.63 15.54 18.47
CA LYS A 54 -0.51 14.60 18.52
C LYS A 54 -0.94 13.15 18.32
N SER A 55 -2.06 12.75 18.95
CA SER A 55 -2.60 11.40 18.81
C SER A 55 -2.99 11.00 17.38
N SER A 56 -3.29 11.98 16.51
CA SER A 56 -3.54 11.73 15.09
C SER A 56 -2.25 11.45 14.33
N ASN A 57 -1.18 12.18 14.65
CA ASN A 57 0.14 12.00 14.02
C ASN A 57 0.76 10.65 14.41
N GLU A 58 0.63 10.25 15.67
CA GLU A 58 1.06 8.94 16.17
C GLU A 58 0.41 7.76 15.42
N GLN A 59 -0.73 7.97 14.77
CA GLN A 59 -1.36 6.91 13.96
C GLN A 59 -0.56 6.62 12.68
N LEU A 60 0.00 7.64 12.05
CA LEU A 60 0.86 7.44 10.88
C LEU A 60 2.15 6.74 11.27
N GLU A 61 2.74 7.10 12.41
CA GLU A 61 3.95 6.44 12.95
C GLU A 61 3.68 4.94 13.17
N ARG A 62 2.57 4.60 13.84
CA ARG A 62 2.17 3.19 14.05
C ARG A 62 1.91 2.45 12.73
N PHE A 63 1.35 3.14 11.73
CA PHE A 63 1.13 2.53 10.42
C PHE A 63 2.46 2.27 9.71
N ALA A 64 3.43 3.18 9.82
CA ALA A 64 4.77 3.00 9.29
C ALA A 64 5.48 1.80 9.93
N GLU A 65 5.41 1.68 11.27
CA GLU A 65 5.93 0.53 12.01
C GLU A 65 5.29 -0.79 11.55
N MET A 66 3.95 -0.82 11.40
CA MET A 66 3.24 -2.00 10.89
C MET A 66 3.68 -2.36 9.48
N PHE A 67 3.86 -1.38 8.60
CA PHE A 67 4.33 -1.62 7.26
C PHE A 67 5.76 -2.19 7.26
N GLU A 68 6.65 -1.64 8.06
CA GLU A 68 8.02 -2.12 8.20
C GLU A 68 8.06 -3.54 8.78
N MET A 69 7.22 -3.86 9.76
CA MET A 69 7.08 -5.23 10.28
C MET A 69 6.61 -6.23 9.23
N MET A 70 5.71 -5.84 8.34
CA MET A 70 5.14 -6.72 7.33
C MET A 70 6.01 -6.88 6.07
N TYR A 71 6.71 -5.82 5.68
CA TYR A 71 7.39 -5.73 4.39
C TYR A 71 8.86 -5.33 4.49
N GLY A 72 9.32 -4.84 5.65
CA GLY A 72 10.73 -4.55 5.92
C GLY A 72 11.54 -5.84 6.02
N SER A 73 12.82 -5.77 5.70
CA SER A 73 13.67 -6.96 5.59
C SER A 73 14.18 -7.52 6.91
N THR A 74 13.84 -6.93 8.04
CA THR A 74 14.39 -7.34 9.34
C THR A 74 13.78 -8.64 9.86
N ILE A 75 12.64 -9.05 9.34
CA ILE A 75 12.01 -10.32 9.65
C ILE A 75 11.81 -11.06 8.34
N GLY A 76 12.76 -11.93 8.00
CA GLY A 76 12.62 -12.87 6.90
C GLY A 76 11.49 -13.88 7.15
N GLY A 77 10.29 -13.38 7.30
CA GLY A 77 9.09 -14.17 7.32
C GLY A 77 8.47 -14.14 5.93
N ASP A 78 8.37 -15.31 5.32
CA ASP A 78 7.46 -15.57 4.19
C ASP A 78 6.03 -15.24 4.62
N TYR A 79 5.69 -13.95 4.75
CA TYR A 79 4.36 -13.54 5.22
C TYR A 79 3.31 -13.62 4.11
N ASN A 80 3.60 -14.21 2.99
CA ASN A 80 2.60 -14.65 2.02
C ASN A 80 3.17 -15.80 1.20
N SER A 81 2.97 -17.01 1.69
CA SER A 81 3.13 -18.25 0.92
C SER A 81 2.09 -18.41 -0.21
N ASP A 82 1.24 -17.41 -0.42
CA ASP A 82 0.41 -17.36 -1.60
C ASP A 82 1.26 -16.87 -2.77
N ASP A 83 1.56 -17.78 -3.69
CA ASP A 83 2.43 -17.65 -4.86
C ASP A 83 2.12 -16.47 -5.81
N ASN A 84 1.19 -15.58 -5.48
CA ASN A 84 0.74 -14.49 -6.32
C ASN A 84 1.30 -13.11 -5.96
N ASN A 85 2.01 -12.92 -4.84
CA ASN A 85 2.62 -11.61 -4.51
C ASN A 85 4.09 -11.54 -4.94
N SER A 86 4.30 -11.50 -6.24
CA SER A 86 5.61 -11.43 -6.89
C SER A 86 6.30 -10.07 -6.78
N TYR A 87 5.68 -9.07 -6.12
CA TYR A 87 6.14 -7.68 -6.20
C TYR A 87 7.35 -7.34 -5.34
N SER A 88 7.64 -8.10 -4.27
CA SER A 88 8.67 -7.73 -3.29
C SER A 88 9.94 -8.61 -3.31
N LYS A 89 10.08 -9.54 -4.25
CA LYS A 89 11.27 -10.42 -4.29
C LYS A 89 12.55 -9.64 -4.58
N GLY A 90 13.39 -9.50 -3.55
CA GLY A 90 14.75 -8.93 -3.66
C GLY A 90 14.84 -7.44 -3.32
N ARG A 91 13.83 -6.85 -2.68
CA ARG A 91 13.88 -5.48 -2.16
C ARG A 91 13.82 -5.46 -0.66
N LYS A 92 14.59 -4.54 -0.07
CA LYS A 92 14.51 -4.18 1.33
C LYS A 92 13.83 -2.83 1.45
N TYR A 93 12.77 -2.74 2.26
CA TYR A 93 12.07 -1.49 2.51
C TYR A 93 12.49 -0.90 3.86
N GLU A 94 12.81 0.39 3.85
CA GLU A 94 13.01 1.22 5.04
C GLU A 94 11.92 2.30 5.03
N VAL A 95 11.21 2.50 6.11
CA VAL A 95 10.05 3.38 6.14
C VAL A 95 10.30 4.58 7.06
N ALA A 96 9.88 5.75 6.62
CA ALA A 96 9.88 6.97 7.41
C ALA A 96 8.50 7.66 7.29
N PRO A 97 7.80 7.91 8.40
CA PRO A 97 6.59 8.72 8.38
C PRO A 97 6.94 10.19 8.16
N ALA A 98 6.05 10.93 7.50
CA ALA A 98 6.17 12.36 7.33
C ALA A 98 4.81 13.05 7.29
N HIS A 99 4.79 14.30 7.68
CA HIS A 99 3.62 15.17 7.56
C HIS A 99 3.90 16.26 6.53
N MET A 100 2.91 16.52 5.67
CA MET A 100 3.04 17.53 4.63
C MET A 100 3.14 18.93 5.24
N GLU A 101 2.35 19.18 6.29
CA GLU A 101 2.32 20.43 7.06
C GLU A 101 1.82 20.16 8.50
N LEU A 102 1.69 21.18 9.33
CA LEU A 102 1.15 21.17 10.68
C LEU A 102 1.90 20.34 11.73
N ALA A 103 2.76 19.41 11.38
CA ALA A 103 3.47 18.55 12.31
C ALA A 103 4.85 18.15 11.77
N SER A 104 5.70 17.63 12.67
CA SER A 104 6.96 16.98 12.34
C SER A 104 6.82 15.47 12.57
N PRO A 105 7.61 14.63 11.85
CA PRO A 105 8.64 15.02 10.88
C PRO A 105 8.06 15.49 9.55
N SER A 106 8.78 16.40 8.88
CA SER A 106 8.48 16.86 7.53
C SER A 106 8.94 15.86 6.46
N ILE A 107 8.53 16.08 5.20
CA ILE A 107 9.05 15.30 4.06
C ILE A 107 10.58 15.42 3.97
N ALA A 108 11.14 16.61 4.19
CA ALA A 108 12.59 16.82 4.19
C ALA A 108 13.30 16.03 5.32
N ASP A 109 12.70 15.96 6.51
CA ASP A 109 13.24 15.16 7.62
C ASP A 109 13.25 13.67 7.30
N ALA A 110 12.17 13.16 6.69
CA ALA A 110 12.09 11.77 6.25
C ALA A 110 13.12 11.45 5.14
N PHE A 111 13.32 12.36 4.19
CA PHE A 111 14.39 12.22 3.19
C PHE A 111 15.77 12.15 3.85
N ARG A 112 16.04 13.03 4.80
CA ARG A 112 17.31 13.02 5.55
C ARG A 112 17.54 11.70 6.26
N GLU A 113 16.55 11.21 6.97
CA GLU A 113 16.62 9.92 7.66
C GLU A 113 16.91 8.77 6.70
N LEU A 114 16.14 8.68 5.63
CA LEU A 114 16.28 7.58 4.66
C LEU A 114 17.62 7.63 3.91
N ILE A 115 18.10 8.81 3.54
CA ILE A 115 19.33 8.97 2.76
C ILE A 115 20.57 8.86 3.63
N GLU A 116 20.63 9.60 4.74
CA GLU A 116 21.83 9.74 5.55
C GLU A 116 21.96 8.64 6.59
N THR A 117 20.85 8.24 7.23
CA THR A 117 20.86 7.22 8.28
C THR A 117 20.65 5.82 7.74
N LYS A 118 19.64 5.64 6.89
CA LYS A 118 19.28 4.34 6.34
C LYS A 118 20.04 3.98 5.06
N ASN A 119 20.77 4.94 4.47
CA ASN A 119 21.55 4.78 3.24
C ASN A 119 20.73 4.33 2.02
N CYS A 120 19.49 4.80 1.90
CA CYS A 120 18.65 4.59 0.73
C CYS A 120 19.08 5.52 -0.42
N ARG A 121 18.99 5.03 -1.65
CA ARG A 121 19.27 5.81 -2.88
C ARG A 121 18.09 5.81 -3.84
N LYS A 122 17.08 5.01 -3.54
CA LYS A 122 15.79 5.02 -4.22
C LYS A 122 14.71 5.30 -3.17
N ILE A 123 13.90 6.35 -3.39
CA ILE A 123 12.85 6.77 -2.48
C ILE A 123 11.51 6.78 -3.20
N VAL A 124 10.50 6.19 -2.57
CA VAL A 124 9.11 6.24 -3.01
C VAL A 124 8.31 6.99 -1.96
N VAL A 125 7.76 8.13 -2.33
CA VAL A 125 6.83 8.87 -1.47
C VAL A 125 5.44 8.33 -1.68
N ALA A 126 4.83 7.82 -0.63
CA ALA A 126 3.52 7.17 -0.64
C ALA A 126 2.49 8.05 0.08
N PRO A 127 1.64 8.78 -0.67
CA PRO A 127 0.62 9.65 -0.08
C PRO A 127 -0.47 8.84 0.63
N PHE A 128 -0.62 9.05 1.95
CA PHE A 128 -1.66 8.44 2.77
C PHE A 128 -2.95 9.28 2.71
N PHE A 129 -3.48 9.41 1.50
CA PHE A 129 -4.65 10.23 1.19
C PHE A 129 -5.73 9.43 0.49
N LEU A 130 -6.99 9.71 0.85
CA LEU A 130 -8.15 9.06 0.24
C LEU A 130 -8.56 9.64 -1.11
N SER A 131 -8.11 10.83 -1.46
CA SER A 131 -8.43 11.43 -2.74
C SER A 131 -7.25 12.16 -3.36
N PRO A 132 -7.13 12.14 -4.69
CA PRO A 132 -6.08 12.84 -5.42
C PRO A 132 -6.39 14.34 -5.55
N GLY A 133 -6.56 15.02 -4.41
CA GLY A 133 -6.77 16.46 -4.33
C GLY A 133 -5.52 17.28 -4.69
N ARG A 134 -5.59 18.60 -4.47
CA ARG A 134 -4.49 19.54 -4.72
C ARG A 134 -3.20 19.12 -4.02
N HIS A 135 -3.27 18.72 -2.76
CA HIS A 135 -2.10 18.29 -1.99
C HIS A 135 -1.32 17.17 -2.67
N VAL A 136 -2.02 16.15 -3.20
CA VAL A 136 -1.37 15.03 -3.87
C VAL A 136 -0.83 15.42 -5.26
N LYS A 137 -1.51 16.34 -5.96
CA LYS A 137 -1.15 16.70 -7.34
C LYS A 137 -0.09 17.79 -7.43
N GLU A 138 -0.03 18.69 -6.44
CA GLU A 138 0.78 19.91 -6.49
C GLU A 138 1.73 20.01 -5.29
N ASP A 139 1.21 19.95 -4.06
CA ASP A 139 1.99 20.29 -2.87
C ASP A 139 3.03 19.20 -2.54
N ILE A 140 2.64 17.93 -2.52
CA ILE A 140 3.57 16.82 -2.25
C ILE A 140 4.67 16.73 -3.30
N PRO A 141 4.40 16.73 -4.63
CA PRO A 141 5.45 16.73 -5.63
C PRO A 141 6.45 17.86 -5.46
N ARG A 142 5.98 19.08 -5.19
CA ARG A 142 6.84 20.25 -4.95
C ARG A 142 7.73 20.06 -3.71
N LEU A 143 7.15 19.63 -2.59
CA LEU A 143 7.91 19.39 -1.35
C LEU A 143 8.94 18.26 -1.49
N VAL A 144 8.60 17.24 -2.28
CA VAL A 144 9.52 16.13 -2.61
C VAL A 144 10.67 16.61 -3.47
N GLU A 145 10.41 17.44 -4.47
CA GLU A 145 11.44 18.04 -5.30
C GLU A 145 12.37 18.94 -4.49
N GLU A 146 11.81 19.79 -3.62
CA GLU A 146 12.57 20.64 -2.71
C GLU A 146 13.47 19.80 -1.77
N ALA A 147 12.96 18.72 -1.19
CA ALA A 147 13.73 17.83 -0.33
C ALA A 147 14.84 17.08 -1.10
N ALA A 148 14.57 16.65 -2.32
CA ALA A 148 15.54 15.93 -3.15
C ALA A 148 16.66 16.87 -3.65
N GLU A 149 16.35 18.15 -3.89
CA GLU A 149 17.31 19.15 -4.36
C GLU A 149 18.49 19.33 -3.39
N GLU A 150 18.28 19.17 -2.09
CA GLU A 150 19.35 19.23 -1.08
C GLU A 150 20.46 18.19 -1.30
N TYR A 151 20.13 17.11 -2.03
CA TYR A 151 21.06 16.00 -2.31
C TYR A 151 21.61 16.00 -3.73
N ARG A 152 21.22 16.97 -4.56
CA ARG A 152 21.70 17.10 -5.93
C ARG A 152 23.23 17.20 -5.95
N GLY A 153 23.87 16.35 -6.76
CA GLY A 153 25.32 16.29 -6.89
C GLY A 153 26.07 15.66 -5.71
N LYS A 154 25.37 15.31 -4.62
CA LYS A 154 25.97 14.57 -3.48
C LYS A 154 25.78 13.05 -3.65
N TYR A 155 24.63 12.65 -4.17
CA TYR A 155 24.27 11.25 -4.36
C TYR A 155 23.53 11.04 -5.68
N GLU A 156 23.66 9.85 -6.27
CA GLU A 156 22.74 9.39 -7.31
C GLU A 156 21.42 8.98 -6.62
N LEU A 157 20.46 9.89 -6.57
CA LEU A 157 19.18 9.69 -5.91
C LEU A 157 18.07 9.53 -6.96
N GLU A 158 17.35 8.41 -6.87
CA GLU A 158 16.10 8.20 -7.60
C GLU A 158 14.92 8.41 -6.65
N TYR A 159 13.94 9.19 -7.07
CA TYR A 159 12.71 9.35 -6.31
C TYR A 159 11.47 9.41 -7.18
N MET A 160 10.35 9.02 -6.59
CA MET A 160 9.04 9.09 -7.24
C MET A 160 7.93 9.28 -6.22
N VAL A 161 6.80 9.81 -6.66
CA VAL A 161 5.56 9.90 -5.87
C VAL A 161 4.60 8.84 -6.38
N ALA A 162 4.18 7.95 -5.50
CA ALA A 162 3.20 6.92 -5.80
C ALA A 162 1.78 7.49 -5.88
N ALA A 163 0.86 6.73 -6.48
CA ALA A 163 -0.55 7.06 -6.40
C ALA A 163 -1.04 7.01 -4.94
N PRO A 164 -1.96 7.88 -4.53
CA PRO A 164 -2.56 7.83 -3.20
C PRO A 164 -3.37 6.54 -3.01
N ILE A 165 -3.63 6.15 -1.78
CA ILE A 165 -4.40 4.93 -1.46
C ILE A 165 -5.82 4.94 -2.03
N ALA A 166 -6.43 6.11 -2.13
CA ALA A 166 -7.66 6.48 -2.83
C ALA A 166 -8.64 5.32 -3.13
N LEU A 167 -8.93 5.11 -4.43
CA LEU A 167 -9.89 4.12 -4.91
C LEU A 167 -9.26 2.73 -5.12
N HIS A 168 -8.27 2.36 -4.32
CA HIS A 168 -7.71 1.02 -4.39
C HIS A 168 -8.77 -0.03 -3.99
N PRO A 169 -8.92 -1.14 -4.72
CA PRO A 169 -9.95 -2.16 -4.43
C PRO A 169 -9.95 -2.67 -2.99
N LEU A 170 -8.78 -2.79 -2.36
CA LEU A 170 -8.67 -3.20 -0.94
C LEU A 170 -9.38 -2.23 0.02
N MET A 171 -9.60 -0.97 -0.35
CA MET A 171 -10.35 -0.03 0.47
C MET A 171 -11.81 -0.45 0.65
N THR A 172 -12.41 -1.09 -0.37
CA THR A 172 -13.76 -1.64 -0.26
C THR A 172 -13.82 -2.79 0.73
N THR A 173 -12.79 -3.64 0.76
CA THR A 173 -12.66 -4.72 1.73
C THR A 173 -12.55 -4.16 3.15
N ILE A 174 -11.69 -3.17 3.36
CA ILE A 174 -11.53 -2.51 4.66
C ILE A 174 -12.85 -1.92 5.15
N ILE A 175 -13.58 -1.23 4.27
CA ILE A 175 -14.89 -0.65 4.61
C ILE A 175 -15.89 -1.75 4.97
N HIS A 176 -15.95 -2.81 4.19
CA HIS A 176 -16.83 -3.95 4.44
C HIS A 176 -16.54 -4.59 5.81
N GLU A 177 -15.28 -4.92 6.09
CA GLU A 177 -14.88 -5.50 7.38
C GLU A 177 -15.26 -4.58 8.57
N ARG A 178 -15.08 -3.26 8.43
CA ARG A 178 -15.47 -2.29 9.46
C ARG A 178 -16.97 -2.25 9.67
N VAL A 179 -17.76 -2.31 8.60
CA VAL A 179 -19.23 -2.37 8.68
C VAL A 179 -19.68 -3.65 9.36
N GLU A 180 -19.19 -4.81 8.92
CA GLU A 180 -19.56 -6.10 9.50
C GLU A 180 -19.20 -6.16 10.98
N LYS A 181 -18.01 -5.67 11.36
CA LYS A 181 -17.61 -5.59 12.77
C LYS A 181 -18.57 -4.73 13.61
N CYS A 182 -19.01 -3.61 13.09
CA CYS A 182 -20.00 -2.77 13.77
C CYS A 182 -21.35 -3.48 13.93
N LEU A 183 -21.80 -4.19 12.91
CA LEU A 183 -23.05 -4.96 12.95
C LEU A 183 -22.96 -6.09 13.98
N GLU A 184 -21.88 -6.86 13.97
CA GLU A 184 -21.67 -7.96 14.94
C GLU A 184 -21.70 -7.48 16.39
N VAL A 185 -20.99 -6.38 16.69
CA VAL A 185 -20.94 -5.81 18.04
C VAL A 185 -22.32 -5.34 18.49
N ASN A 186 -23.11 -4.73 17.59
CA ASN A 186 -24.42 -4.20 17.93
C ASN A 186 -25.54 -5.24 17.97
N GLU A 187 -25.49 -6.25 17.12
CA GLU A 187 -26.53 -7.28 17.02
C GLU A 187 -26.31 -8.42 18.02
N LYS A 188 -25.08 -8.86 18.18
CA LYS A 188 -24.75 -10.03 18.99
C LYS A 188 -24.25 -9.66 20.38
N GLY A 189 -23.94 -8.39 20.64
CA GLY A 189 -23.28 -7.95 21.86
C GLY A 189 -21.90 -8.62 22.06
N ALA A 190 -21.36 -9.19 20.99
CA ALA A 190 -20.17 -10.01 21.02
C ALA A 190 -18.93 -9.24 20.55
N GLY A 191 -17.94 -9.17 21.41
CA GLY A 191 -16.63 -8.64 21.10
C GLY A 191 -16.49 -7.14 21.36
N GLU A 192 -15.24 -6.70 21.44
CA GLU A 192 -14.89 -5.28 21.53
C GLU A 192 -14.60 -4.75 20.13
N CYS A 193 -15.16 -3.58 19.82
CA CYS A 193 -14.78 -2.84 18.63
C CYS A 193 -13.37 -2.25 18.85
N ASP A 194 -12.46 -2.52 17.96
CA ASP A 194 -11.08 -2.03 18.01
C ASP A 194 -10.98 -0.50 17.88
N VAL A 195 -12.04 0.17 17.46
CA VAL A 195 -12.11 1.62 17.35
C VAL A 195 -12.87 2.24 18.53
N CYS A 196 -14.14 1.89 18.70
CA CYS A 196 -14.99 2.53 19.72
C CYS A 196 -14.97 1.80 21.08
N GLY A 197 -14.43 0.59 21.16
CA GLY A 197 -14.21 -0.14 22.41
C GLY A 197 -13.00 0.35 23.19
N ARG A 198 -12.10 1.10 22.54
CA ARG A 198 -10.94 1.66 23.24
C ARG A 198 -11.34 2.87 24.09
N LYS A 199 -10.94 2.84 25.36
CA LYS A 199 -11.21 3.92 26.32
C LYS A 199 -10.61 5.28 25.92
N ASP A 200 -9.55 5.24 25.11
CA ASP A 200 -8.78 6.40 24.61
C ASP A 200 -9.28 6.94 23.25
N ALA A 201 -10.18 6.22 22.58
CA ALA A 201 -10.63 6.62 21.24
C ALA A 201 -11.55 7.83 21.22
N GLY A 202 -12.10 8.24 22.38
CA GLY A 202 -13.07 9.36 22.45
C GLY A 202 -14.36 9.15 21.65
N ILE A 203 -14.50 7.98 21.04
CA ILE A 203 -15.62 7.60 20.18
C ILE A 203 -16.49 6.61 20.94
N SER A 204 -17.76 6.96 21.16
CA SER A 204 -18.73 6.06 21.75
C SER A 204 -19.58 5.43 20.65
N CYS A 205 -19.54 4.12 20.56
CA CYS A 205 -20.46 3.38 19.70
C CYS A 205 -21.88 3.49 20.30
N LYS A 206 -22.67 4.41 19.74
CA LYS A 206 -24.07 4.55 20.15
C LYS A 206 -24.93 4.30 18.92
N MET A 207 -25.45 3.09 18.82
CA MET A 207 -26.57 2.82 17.94
C MET A 207 -27.77 3.64 18.43
N LYS A 208 -28.22 4.58 17.64
CA LYS A 208 -29.48 5.30 17.92
C LYS A 208 -30.59 4.54 17.18
N ARG A 209 -31.57 4.06 17.92
CA ARG A 209 -32.86 3.64 17.36
C ARG A 209 -33.75 4.87 17.29
N VAL A 210 -34.20 5.24 16.12
CA VAL A 210 -35.17 6.32 15.87
C VAL A 210 -36.58 5.71 15.85
#